data_8d9d3c4e8d7e22b0ca1b20c9d5518c6e
#
_entry.id   8d9d3c4e8d7e22b0ca1b20c9d5518c6e
#
_cell.length_a   1.000
_cell.length_b   1.000
_cell.length_c   1.000
_cell.angle_alpha   90.00
_cell.angle_beta   90.00
_cell.angle_gamma   90.00
#
_symmetry.space_group_name_H-M   'P 1'
#
loop_
_entity.id
_entity.type
_entity.pdbx_description
1 polymer ?
#
loop_
_entity_poly.entity_id
_entity_poly.type
_entity_poly.pdbx_seq_one_letter_code
_entity_poly.pdbx_strand_id
1 'polypeptide(L)'
;CPKKVTQWGLEKAAESAPRVNWSASGYARGLRSFILERVTAIHAVEFSVYKPGYGFAGTADALLDIDGDGPFIVDWKTAKEVRSDDMIEQFCHQLGAYSLGLQHLTGIKPKYGAVVVARRSGKPQIKILNNLELRGSESIFLDRVDRYHKNLKELAVV
;
A
#
# COMPACT_ATOMS: atom_id res chain seq x y z
N CYS A 1 11.48 -16.84 -9.30
CA CYS A 1 12.38 -15.86 -8.66
C CYS A 1 12.01 -14.47 -9.17
N PRO A 2 11.61 -13.51 -8.34
CA PRO A 2 11.34 -12.16 -8.81
C PRO A 2 12.66 -11.58 -9.36
N LYS A 3 12.59 -11.01 -10.56
CA LYS A 3 13.74 -10.32 -11.15
C LYS A 3 14.05 -9.11 -10.27
N LYS A 4 15.25 -9.03 -9.70
CA LYS A 4 15.70 -7.83 -9.02
C LYS A 4 15.60 -6.66 -10.00
N VAL A 5 14.83 -5.64 -9.63
CA VAL A 5 14.79 -4.40 -10.39
C VAL A 5 16.12 -3.70 -10.12
N THR A 6 16.92 -3.53 -11.16
CA THR A 6 18.19 -2.81 -11.04
C THR A 6 17.92 -1.31 -10.98
N GLN A 7 18.76 -0.55 -10.29
CA GLN A 7 18.73 0.92 -10.27
C GLN A 7 18.56 1.49 -11.70
N TRP A 8 19.30 0.95 -12.65
CA TRP A 8 19.22 1.30 -14.07
C TRP A 8 17.83 1.06 -14.68
N GLY A 9 17.14 -0.03 -14.31
CA GLY A 9 15.79 -0.33 -14.79
C GLY A 9 14.76 0.65 -14.26
N LEU A 10 14.88 1.09 -13.00
CA LEU A 10 14.03 2.10 -12.38
C LEU A 10 14.24 3.48 -13.01
N GLU A 11 15.49 3.88 -13.27
CA GLU A 11 15.82 5.13 -13.92
C GLU A 11 15.27 5.18 -15.35
N LYS A 12 15.45 4.13 -16.14
CA LYS A 12 14.93 4.04 -17.50
C LYS A 12 13.41 4.04 -17.56
N ALA A 13 12.74 3.36 -16.63
CA ALA A 13 11.29 3.42 -16.49
C ALA A 13 10.80 4.83 -16.15
N ALA A 14 11.53 5.54 -15.28
CA ALA A 14 11.22 6.92 -14.91
C ALA A 14 11.44 7.91 -16.07
N GLU A 15 12.41 7.66 -16.96
CA GLU A 15 12.65 8.48 -18.17
C GLU A 15 11.56 8.28 -19.22
N SER A 16 11.02 7.07 -19.35
CA SER A 16 9.94 6.73 -20.28
C SER A 16 8.54 7.03 -19.75
N ALA A 17 8.43 7.48 -18.50
CA ALA A 17 7.14 7.83 -17.90
C ALA A 17 6.45 8.98 -18.66
N PRO A 18 5.13 8.93 -18.84
CA PRO A 18 4.39 10.00 -19.50
C PRO A 18 4.60 11.32 -18.77
N ARG A 19 4.60 12.44 -19.51
CA ARG A 19 4.75 13.78 -18.93
C ARG A 19 3.64 14.04 -17.91
N VAL A 20 4.03 14.20 -16.66
CA VAL A 20 3.09 14.49 -15.58
C VAL A 20 2.58 15.92 -15.74
N ASN A 21 1.27 16.14 -15.59
CA ASN A 21 0.67 17.46 -15.57
C ASN A 21 1.39 18.34 -14.53
N TRP A 22 1.60 19.62 -14.88
CA TRP A 22 2.31 20.57 -14.01
C TRP A 22 1.76 20.61 -12.57
N SER A 23 0.44 20.53 -12.39
CA SER A 23 -0.19 20.50 -11.07
C SER A 23 0.16 19.26 -10.23
N ALA A 24 0.50 18.15 -10.87
CA ALA A 24 0.86 16.87 -10.22
C ALA A 24 2.39 16.67 -10.11
N SER A 25 3.19 17.54 -10.72
CA SER A 25 4.64 17.38 -10.83
C SER A 25 5.37 17.28 -9.47
N GLY A 26 4.88 18.01 -8.46
CA GLY A 26 5.43 17.96 -7.11
C GLY A 26 5.26 16.56 -6.45
N TYR A 27 4.06 15.98 -6.57
CA TYR A 27 3.75 14.64 -6.07
C TYR A 27 4.61 13.58 -6.76
N ALA A 28 4.67 13.63 -8.09
CA ALA A 28 5.45 12.70 -8.89
C ALA A 28 6.95 12.75 -8.54
N ARG A 29 7.50 13.94 -8.29
CA ARG A 29 8.90 14.11 -7.90
C ARG A 29 9.21 13.45 -6.57
N GLY A 30 8.34 13.64 -5.57
CA GLY A 30 8.52 13.04 -4.26
C GLY A 30 8.47 11.51 -4.32
N LEU A 31 7.51 10.93 -5.05
CA LEU A 31 7.42 9.48 -5.26
C LEU A 31 8.61 8.93 -6.05
N ARG A 32 9.02 9.63 -7.11
CA ARG A 32 10.17 9.22 -7.90
C ARG A 32 11.45 9.15 -7.05
N SER A 33 11.70 10.16 -6.21
CA SER A 33 12.83 10.14 -5.28
C SER A 33 12.78 8.93 -4.35
N PHE A 34 11.62 8.68 -3.72
CA PHE A 34 11.42 7.52 -2.85
C PHE A 34 11.71 6.19 -3.57
N ILE A 35 11.14 6.02 -4.78
CA ILE A 35 11.31 4.79 -5.55
C ILE A 35 12.78 4.58 -5.92
N LEU A 36 13.44 5.58 -6.44
CA LEU A 36 14.83 5.47 -6.89
C LEU A 36 15.82 5.29 -5.73
N GLU A 37 15.55 5.89 -4.58
CA GLU A 37 16.46 5.86 -3.44
C GLU A 37 16.27 4.61 -2.57
N ARG A 38 15.04 4.09 -2.46
CA ARG A 38 14.71 3.08 -1.44
C ARG A 38 14.15 1.77 -1.95
N VAL A 39 13.51 1.74 -3.13
CA VAL A 39 12.93 0.50 -3.67
C VAL A 39 14.02 -0.35 -4.29
N THR A 40 14.21 -1.58 -3.79
CA THR A 40 15.25 -2.51 -4.24
C THR A 40 14.70 -3.65 -5.10
N ALA A 41 13.40 -3.97 -4.99
CA ALA A 41 12.71 -4.89 -5.88
C ALA A 41 11.22 -4.53 -6.00
N ILE A 42 10.64 -4.82 -7.17
CA ILE A 42 9.20 -4.71 -7.43
C ILE A 42 8.68 -6.12 -7.73
N HIS A 43 7.73 -6.59 -6.92
CA HIS A 43 7.12 -7.91 -7.07
C HIS A 43 5.78 -7.82 -7.82
N ALA A 44 4.96 -6.83 -7.50
CA ALA A 44 3.70 -6.57 -8.16
C ALA A 44 3.28 -5.09 -8.01
N VAL A 45 2.46 -4.61 -8.95
CA VAL A 45 1.82 -3.29 -8.90
C VAL A 45 0.36 -3.42 -9.35
N GLU A 46 -0.53 -2.63 -8.73
CA GLU A 46 -1.97 -2.59 -9.06
C GLU A 46 -2.59 -3.99 -9.21
N PHE A 47 -2.42 -4.83 -8.21
CA PHE A 47 -2.89 -6.21 -8.25
C PHE A 47 -4.13 -6.43 -7.39
N SER A 48 -5.08 -7.20 -7.92
CA SER A 48 -6.31 -7.54 -7.21
C SER A 48 -6.05 -8.47 -6.04
N VAL A 49 -6.70 -8.19 -4.93
CA VAL A 49 -6.70 -9.04 -3.72
C VAL A 49 -8.13 -9.31 -3.29
N TYR A 50 -8.40 -10.50 -2.76
CA TYR A 50 -9.71 -10.84 -2.23
C TYR A 50 -9.64 -11.94 -1.18
N LYS A 51 -10.66 -12.03 -0.35
CA LYS A 51 -10.84 -13.13 0.62
C LYS A 51 -12.33 -13.46 0.75
N PRO A 52 -12.83 -14.46 -0.01
CA PRO A 52 -14.26 -14.74 -0.11
C PRO A 52 -14.91 -15.05 1.22
N GLY A 53 -14.24 -15.80 2.12
CA GLY A 53 -14.78 -16.13 3.45
C GLY A 53 -15.10 -14.94 4.34
N TYR A 54 -14.54 -13.77 4.04
CA TYR A 54 -14.82 -12.49 4.71
C TYR A 54 -15.60 -11.51 3.82
N GLY A 55 -15.85 -11.86 2.55
CA GLY A 55 -16.66 -11.06 1.64
C GLY A 55 -16.04 -9.72 1.24
N PHE A 56 -14.73 -9.64 1.11
CA PHE A 56 -14.07 -8.43 0.63
C PHE A 56 -13.14 -8.69 -0.57
N ALA A 57 -12.97 -7.65 -1.38
CA ALA A 57 -12.02 -7.57 -2.47
C ALA A 57 -11.48 -6.12 -2.57
N GLY A 58 -10.35 -5.96 -3.23
CA GLY A 58 -9.73 -4.65 -3.48
C GLY A 58 -8.56 -4.75 -4.45
N THR A 59 -7.92 -3.63 -4.70
CA THR A 59 -6.67 -3.54 -5.47
C THR A 59 -5.58 -2.96 -4.58
N ALA A 60 -4.51 -3.73 -4.38
CA ALA A 60 -3.33 -3.27 -3.68
C ALA A 60 -2.41 -2.54 -4.65
N ASP A 61 -1.84 -1.42 -4.21
CA ASP A 61 -1.06 -0.57 -5.10
C ASP A 61 0.29 -1.19 -5.46
N ALA A 62 1.02 -1.75 -4.48
CA ALA A 62 2.30 -2.38 -4.77
C ALA A 62 2.73 -3.43 -3.72
N LEU A 63 3.56 -4.37 -4.18
CA LEU A 63 4.35 -5.29 -3.35
C LEU A 63 5.81 -5.10 -3.70
N LEU A 64 6.62 -4.60 -2.75
CA LEU A 64 7.98 -4.11 -2.98
C LEU A 64 8.95 -4.63 -1.93
N ASP A 65 10.25 -4.64 -2.25
CA ASP A 65 11.30 -4.61 -1.25
C ASP A 65 11.83 -3.17 -1.10
N ILE A 66 12.03 -2.73 0.13
CA ILE A 66 12.47 -1.37 0.49
C ILE A 66 13.74 -1.49 1.33
N ASP A 67 14.80 -0.77 0.97
CA ASP A 67 16.10 -0.76 1.65
C ASP A 67 16.73 -2.17 1.81
N GLY A 68 16.40 -3.10 0.93
CA GLY A 68 16.87 -4.49 0.97
C GLY A 68 16.03 -5.43 1.84
N ASP A 69 15.03 -4.92 2.55
CA ASP A 69 14.05 -5.70 3.31
C ASP A 69 12.75 -5.87 2.54
N GLY A 70 11.97 -6.93 2.86
CA GLY A 70 10.67 -7.15 2.23
C GLY A 70 10.10 -8.54 2.46
N PRO A 71 8.96 -8.83 1.83
CA PRO A 71 8.15 -7.91 1.04
C PRO A 71 7.31 -6.94 1.89
N PHE A 72 7.17 -5.72 1.40
CA PHE A 72 6.26 -4.69 1.91
C PHE A 72 4.98 -4.67 1.07
N ILE A 73 3.82 -4.72 1.71
CA ILE A 73 2.56 -4.28 1.08
C ILE A 73 2.50 -2.75 1.18
N VAL A 74 2.35 -2.08 0.03
CA VAL A 74 2.47 -0.61 -0.05
C VAL A 74 1.18 -0.01 -0.55
N ASP A 75 0.82 1.13 0.04
CA ASP A 75 -0.31 1.96 -0.36
C ASP A 75 0.16 3.39 -0.62
N TRP A 76 -0.12 3.91 -1.83
CA TRP A 76 0.25 5.25 -2.25
C TRP A 76 -0.89 6.21 -1.98
N LYS A 77 -0.59 7.32 -1.34
CA LYS A 77 -1.57 8.40 -1.11
C LYS A 77 -1.00 9.73 -1.60
N THR A 78 -1.87 10.68 -1.84
CA THR A 78 -1.50 12.05 -2.15
C THR A 78 -2.08 13.02 -1.13
N ALA A 79 -1.31 14.03 -0.76
CA ALA A 79 -1.78 15.08 0.12
C ALA A 79 -1.08 16.40 -0.18
N LYS A 80 -1.79 17.54 -0.03
CA LYS A 80 -1.17 18.85 -0.14
C LYS A 80 -0.18 19.08 1.00
N GLU A 81 -0.60 18.73 2.21
CA GLU A 81 0.14 18.91 3.48
C GLU A 81 0.40 17.57 4.15
N VAL A 82 1.16 17.58 5.25
CA VAL A 82 1.38 16.42 6.11
C VAL A 82 0.04 15.96 6.68
N ARG A 83 -0.23 14.66 6.63
CA ARG A 83 -1.40 14.05 7.23
C ARG A 83 -1.20 13.85 8.72
N SER A 84 -2.27 13.99 9.51
CA SER A 84 -2.27 13.64 10.93
C SER A 84 -2.08 12.13 11.12
N ASP A 85 -1.63 11.75 12.31
CA ASP A 85 -1.41 10.34 12.65
C ASP A 85 -2.70 9.53 12.55
N ASP A 86 -3.85 10.07 12.97
CA ASP A 86 -5.15 9.41 12.85
C ASP A 86 -5.53 9.10 11.40
N MET A 87 -5.20 10.00 10.45
CA MET A 87 -5.45 9.75 9.03
C MET A 87 -4.52 8.68 8.47
N ILE A 88 -3.25 8.70 8.89
CA ILE A 88 -2.29 7.67 8.51
C ILE A 88 -2.70 6.31 9.06
N GLU A 89 -3.21 6.24 10.28
CA GLU A 89 -3.69 5.00 10.88
C GLU A 89 -4.84 4.38 10.08
N GLN A 90 -5.77 5.19 9.57
CA GLN A 90 -6.83 4.70 8.69
C GLN A 90 -6.29 4.05 7.40
N PHE A 91 -5.23 4.61 6.81
CA PHE A 91 -4.56 4.00 5.67
C PHE A 91 -3.85 2.68 6.05
N CYS A 92 -3.30 2.61 7.27
CA CYS A 92 -2.71 1.37 7.78
C CYS A 92 -3.72 0.22 7.86
N HIS A 93 -4.98 0.50 8.19
CA HIS A 93 -6.03 -0.54 8.19
C HIS A 93 -6.32 -1.08 6.78
N GLN A 94 -6.17 -0.27 5.74
CA GLN A 94 -6.29 -0.72 4.34
C GLN A 94 -5.16 -1.69 3.98
N LEU A 95 -3.94 -1.45 4.46
CA LEU A 95 -2.83 -2.40 4.30
C LEU A 95 -3.13 -3.76 4.93
N GLY A 96 -3.83 -3.78 6.06
CA GLY A 96 -4.31 -5.03 6.70
C GLY A 96 -5.20 -5.84 5.78
N ALA A 97 -6.17 -5.19 5.11
CA ALA A 97 -7.02 -5.83 4.11
C ALA A 97 -6.22 -6.43 2.96
N TYR A 98 -5.31 -5.64 2.40
CA TYR A 98 -4.47 -6.08 1.28
C TYR A 98 -3.56 -7.25 1.66
N SER A 99 -2.97 -7.22 2.85
CA SER A 99 -2.15 -8.30 3.37
C SER A 99 -2.93 -9.61 3.49
N LEU A 100 -4.14 -9.57 4.05
CA LEU A 100 -5.03 -10.73 4.18
C LEU A 100 -5.44 -11.30 2.82
N GLY A 101 -5.78 -10.44 1.87
CA GLY A 101 -6.16 -10.85 0.52
C GLY A 101 -4.98 -11.45 -0.26
N LEU A 102 -3.80 -10.86 -0.18
CA LEU A 102 -2.58 -11.38 -0.80
C LEU A 102 -2.22 -12.76 -0.23
N GLN A 103 -2.24 -12.89 1.11
CA GLN A 103 -1.97 -14.17 1.76
C GLN A 103 -2.96 -15.27 1.32
N HIS A 104 -4.25 -14.93 1.16
CA HIS A 104 -5.25 -15.87 0.69
C HIS A 104 -4.94 -16.36 -0.74
N LEU A 105 -4.57 -15.44 -1.64
CA LEU A 105 -4.36 -15.73 -3.05
C LEU A 105 -3.06 -16.48 -3.35
N THR A 106 -2.00 -16.14 -2.65
CA THR A 106 -0.64 -16.53 -3.03
C THR A 106 0.10 -17.33 -1.95
N GLY A 107 -0.42 -17.36 -0.73
CA GLY A 107 0.31 -17.84 0.44
C GLY A 107 1.42 -16.89 0.93
N ILE A 108 1.72 -15.81 0.20
CA ILE A 108 2.73 -14.82 0.60
C ILE A 108 2.19 -13.99 1.75
N LYS A 109 2.91 -13.97 2.85
CA LYS A 109 2.62 -13.14 4.01
C LYS A 109 3.60 -11.97 4.06
N PRO A 110 3.18 -10.73 3.75
CA PRO A 110 4.06 -9.58 3.84
C PRO A 110 4.63 -9.43 5.25
N LYS A 111 5.92 -9.13 5.34
CA LYS A 111 6.58 -8.86 6.62
C LYS A 111 6.23 -7.47 7.15
N TYR A 112 6.06 -6.53 6.23
CA TYR A 112 5.93 -5.12 6.50
C TYR A 112 4.78 -4.50 5.71
N GLY A 113 4.28 -3.36 6.19
CA GLY A 113 3.41 -2.48 5.44
C GLY A 113 4.06 -1.10 5.28
N ALA A 114 3.73 -0.38 4.22
CA ALA A 114 4.15 1.00 4.07
C ALA A 114 3.03 1.87 3.47
N VAL A 115 2.70 2.95 4.16
CA VAL A 115 1.90 4.04 3.61
C VAL A 115 2.85 5.13 3.16
N VAL A 116 2.83 5.48 1.89
CA VAL A 116 3.70 6.50 1.31
C VAL A 116 2.83 7.63 0.75
N VAL A 117 2.81 8.75 1.45
CA VAL A 117 2.00 9.91 1.08
C VAL A 117 2.84 10.89 0.28
N ALA A 118 2.63 10.93 -1.02
CA ALA A 118 3.22 11.93 -1.89
C ALA A 118 2.67 13.31 -1.53
N ARG A 119 3.56 14.29 -1.37
CA ARG A 119 3.19 15.67 -1.07
C ARG A 119 3.40 16.57 -2.26
N ARG A 120 2.66 17.68 -2.32
CA ARG A 120 2.81 18.68 -3.38
C ARG A 120 4.21 19.25 -3.40
N SER A 121 4.88 19.36 -2.24
CA SER A 121 6.26 19.82 -2.09
C SER A 121 7.00 19.01 -1.03
N GLY A 122 8.32 18.91 -1.20
CA GLY A 122 9.21 18.20 -0.28
C GLY A 122 9.18 16.67 -0.42
N LYS A 123 9.77 16.00 0.57
CA LYS A 123 9.83 14.53 0.62
C LYS A 123 8.46 13.94 0.96
N PRO A 124 8.14 12.71 0.52
CA PRO A 124 6.91 12.03 0.93
C PRO A 124 6.89 11.80 2.44
N GLN A 125 5.70 11.79 3.02
CA GLN A 125 5.50 11.29 4.38
C GLN A 125 5.39 9.77 4.30
N ILE A 126 6.14 9.05 5.15
CA ILE A 126 6.21 7.59 5.10
C ILE A 126 5.90 7.05 6.50
N LYS A 127 4.93 6.13 6.57
CA LYS A 127 4.68 5.31 7.76
C LYS A 127 5.00 3.87 7.39
N ILE A 128 5.94 3.27 8.08
CA ILE A 128 6.26 1.85 7.99
C ILE A 128 5.59 1.12 9.16
N LEU A 129 4.96 0.01 8.86
CA LEU A 129 4.44 -0.94 9.82
C LEU A 129 5.38 -2.15 9.87
N ASN A 130 5.84 -2.47 11.05
CA ASN A 130 6.50 -3.75 11.28
C ASN A 130 5.49 -4.92 11.25
N ASN A 131 5.97 -6.14 11.39
CA ASN A 131 5.11 -7.32 11.33
C ASN A 131 3.98 -7.30 12.39
N LEU A 132 4.25 -6.85 13.61
CA LEU A 132 3.26 -6.79 14.67
C LEU A 132 2.18 -5.74 14.38
N GLU A 133 2.58 -4.55 13.97
CA GLU A 133 1.67 -3.46 13.59
C GLU A 133 0.80 -3.85 12.40
N LEU A 134 1.36 -4.54 11.39
CA LEU A 134 0.61 -5.00 10.24
C LEU A 134 -0.44 -6.06 10.64
N ARG A 135 -0.08 -7.01 11.55
CA ARG A 135 -1.07 -7.98 12.09
C ARG A 135 -2.16 -7.29 12.90
N GLY A 136 -1.81 -6.24 13.65
CA GLY A 136 -2.80 -5.39 14.32
C GLY A 136 -3.78 -4.75 13.34
N SER A 137 -3.29 -4.22 12.23
CA SER A 137 -4.11 -3.64 11.15
C SER A 137 -5.03 -4.67 10.49
N GLU A 138 -4.55 -5.92 10.31
CA GLU A 138 -5.38 -7.04 9.83
C GLU A 138 -6.55 -7.33 10.78
N SER A 139 -6.28 -7.39 12.08
CA SER A 139 -7.31 -7.63 13.10
C SER A 139 -8.36 -6.53 13.11
N ILE A 140 -7.93 -5.27 13.13
CA ILE A 140 -8.85 -4.12 13.10
C ILE A 140 -9.71 -4.13 11.84
N PHE A 141 -9.14 -4.48 10.68
CA PHE A 141 -9.90 -4.59 9.44
C PHE A 141 -10.97 -5.68 9.54
N LEU A 142 -10.63 -6.87 10.04
CA LEU A 142 -11.58 -7.98 10.22
C LEU A 142 -12.72 -7.60 11.18
N ASP A 143 -12.44 -6.93 12.29
CA ASP A 143 -13.47 -6.43 13.20
C ASP A 143 -14.45 -5.45 12.51
N ARG A 144 -13.96 -4.65 11.55
CA ARG A 144 -14.82 -3.76 10.73
C ARG A 144 -15.70 -4.57 9.77
N VAL A 145 -15.15 -5.59 9.13
CA VAL A 145 -15.90 -6.50 8.25
C VAL A 145 -17.00 -7.21 9.02
N ASP A 146 -16.70 -7.73 10.19
CA ASP A 146 -17.69 -8.42 11.04
C ASP A 146 -18.82 -7.47 11.47
N ARG A 147 -18.50 -6.25 11.86
CA ARG A 147 -19.51 -5.22 12.18
C ARG A 147 -20.37 -4.87 10.96
N TYR A 148 -19.77 -4.73 9.79
CA TYR A 148 -20.49 -4.48 8.55
C TYR A 148 -21.50 -5.61 8.26
N HIS A 149 -21.09 -6.87 8.36
CA HIS A 149 -21.98 -8.01 8.12
C HIS A 149 -23.08 -8.15 9.17
N LYS A 150 -22.82 -7.80 10.43
CA LYS A 150 -23.87 -7.75 11.48
C LYS A 150 -24.93 -6.72 11.14
N ASN A 151 -24.50 -5.50 10.81
CA ASN A 151 -25.42 -4.41 10.44
C ASN A 151 -26.27 -4.77 9.21
N LEU A 152 -25.70 -5.43 8.20
CA LEU A 152 -26.47 -5.88 7.03
C LEU A 152 -27.57 -6.89 7.40
N LYS A 153 -27.28 -7.81 8.31
CA LYS A 153 -28.27 -8.80 8.77
C LYS A 153 -29.42 -8.13 9.54
N GLU A 154 -29.11 -7.15 10.37
CA GLU A 154 -30.11 -6.39 11.12
C GLU A 154 -31.04 -5.61 10.17
N LEU A 155 -30.48 -4.99 9.10
CA LEU A 155 -31.27 -4.28 8.10
C LEU A 155 -32.12 -5.19 7.21
N ALA A 156 -31.73 -6.45 7.02
CA ALA A 156 -32.46 -7.43 6.20
C ALA A 156 -33.65 -8.07 6.93
N VAL A 157 -33.82 -7.82 8.22
CA VAL A 157 -34.90 -8.37 9.06
C VAL A 157 -36.08 -7.40 9.20
N VAL A 158 -35.98 -6.19 8.63
CA VAL A 158 -37.04 -5.18 8.57
C VAL A 158 -37.76 -5.24 7.23
#